data_2f40e37b9d3a4eca47084b86e15ea78b
#
_entry.id   2f40e37b9d3a4eca47084b86e15ea78b
#
_cell.length_a   1.000
_cell.length_b   1.000
_cell.length_c   1.000
_cell.angle_alpha   90.00
_cell.angle_beta   90.00
_cell.angle_gamma   90.00
#
_symmetry.space_group_name_H-M   'P 1'
#
loop_
_entity.id
_entity.type
_entity.pdbx_description
1 polymer ?
#
loop_
_entity_poly.entity_id
_entity_poly.type
_entity_poly.pdbx_seq_one_letter_code
_entity_poly.pdbx_strand_id
1 'polypeptide(L)'
;MENKIEYKILEDKIVVYFYGELSCSYIGKYRSLLSGILDKGNGPVYFDFSKTSFIDSSGIGLVLGRYNQLQLDHRKLYLANLSKTAYKVFELAGMFELMEYVEEVKG
;
A
#
# COMPACT_ATOMS: atom_id res chain seq x y z
N MET A 1 16.21 -3.50 9.77
CA MET A 1 15.14 -2.48 9.75
C MET A 1 13.91 -3.02 10.46
N GLU A 2 13.31 -2.20 11.29
CA GLU A 2 12.10 -2.58 12.01
C GLU A 2 10.92 -2.71 11.06
N ASN A 3 10.10 -3.75 11.25
CA ASN A 3 8.89 -3.92 10.47
C ASN A 3 7.73 -3.22 11.14
N LYS A 4 7.18 -2.21 10.48
CA LYS A 4 6.06 -1.44 11.03
C LYS A 4 5.33 -0.70 9.92
N ILE A 5 4.15 -0.20 10.27
CA ILE A 5 3.37 0.67 9.40
C ILE A 5 3.25 2.02 10.12
N GLU A 6 3.48 3.09 9.37
CA GLU A 6 3.18 4.45 9.83
C GLU A 6 2.20 5.06 8.84
N TYR A 7 1.42 6.04 9.27
CA TYR A 7 0.44 6.66 8.40
C TYR A 7 0.20 8.10 8.77
N LYS A 8 -0.32 8.86 7.80
CA LYS A 8 -0.76 10.24 8.00
C LYS A 8 -2.18 10.37 7.45
N ILE A 9 -3.06 10.95 8.25
CA ILE A 9 -4.39 11.32 7.82
C ILE A 9 -4.36 12.79 7.47
N LEU A 10 -4.47 13.10 6.19
CA LEU A 10 -4.48 14.48 5.70
C LEU A 10 -5.91 14.84 5.32
N GLU A 11 -6.15 16.12 5.07
CA GLU A 11 -7.50 16.60 4.75
C GLU A 11 -8.08 15.90 3.53
N ASP A 12 -7.25 15.65 2.52
CA ASP A 12 -7.68 15.15 1.22
C ASP A 12 -7.22 13.72 0.89
N LYS A 13 -6.45 13.08 1.79
CA LYS A 13 -5.92 11.74 1.52
C LYS A 13 -5.35 11.07 2.76
N ILE A 14 -5.10 9.78 2.64
CA ILE A 14 -4.37 9.01 3.64
C ILE A 14 -3.06 8.53 3.00
N VAL A 15 -1.95 8.66 3.70
CA VAL A 15 -0.66 8.12 3.24
C VAL A 15 -0.20 7.07 4.22
N VAL A 16 0.15 5.89 3.72
CA VAL A 16 0.61 4.76 4.52
C VAL A 16 2.03 4.42 4.11
N TYR A 17 2.92 4.31 5.09
CA TYR A 17 4.34 3.98 4.89
C TYR A 17 4.63 2.60 5.44
N PHE A 18 5.20 1.73 4.61
CA PHE A 18 5.56 0.37 5.00
C PHE A 18 7.07 0.29 5.23
N TYR A 19 7.46 -0.07 6.45
CA TYR A 19 8.86 -0.20 6.85
C TYR A 19 9.24 -1.66 6.91
N GLY A 20 10.39 -2.01 6.33
CA GLY A 20 10.93 -3.35 6.40
C GLY A 20 10.32 -4.28 5.37
N GLU A 21 9.96 -5.49 5.79
CA GLU A 21 9.45 -6.52 4.89
C GLU A 21 7.93 -6.53 4.83
N LEU A 22 7.41 -6.67 3.63
CA LEU A 22 5.98 -6.89 3.42
C LEU A 22 5.82 -8.33 2.94
N SER A 23 5.87 -9.27 3.88
CA SER A 23 5.93 -10.70 3.61
C SER A 23 4.91 -11.47 4.45
N CYS A 24 4.78 -12.76 4.18
CA CYS A 24 3.77 -13.61 4.80
C CYS A 24 3.82 -13.60 6.34
N SER A 25 4.99 -13.35 6.94
CA SER A 25 5.14 -13.31 8.40
C SER A 25 4.35 -12.18 9.06
N TYR A 26 4.03 -11.14 8.32
CA TYR A 26 3.41 -9.92 8.85
C TYR A 26 2.01 -9.65 8.32
N ILE A 27 1.59 -10.35 7.27
CA ILE A 27 0.38 -10.00 6.51
C ILE A 27 -0.89 -10.05 7.36
N GLY A 28 -1.04 -11.07 8.20
CA GLY A 28 -2.25 -11.21 9.03
C GLY A 28 -2.46 -10.01 9.93
N LYS A 29 -1.39 -9.57 10.59
CA LYS A 29 -1.41 -8.42 11.47
C LYS A 29 -1.69 -7.14 10.69
N TYR A 30 -1.04 -6.97 9.54
CA TYR A 30 -1.17 -5.77 8.74
C TYR A 30 -2.55 -5.63 8.11
N ARG A 31 -3.19 -6.75 7.75
CA ARG A 31 -4.52 -6.71 7.16
C ARG A 31 -5.52 -6.00 8.08
N SER A 32 -5.55 -6.39 9.35
CA SER A 32 -6.45 -5.78 10.34
C SER A 32 -6.09 -4.33 10.61
N LEU A 33 -4.80 -4.05 10.76
CA LEU A 33 -4.32 -2.70 11.03
C LEU A 33 -4.70 -1.75 9.89
N LEU A 34 -4.46 -2.16 8.65
CA LEU A 34 -4.75 -1.35 7.48
C LEU A 34 -6.25 -1.09 7.32
N SER A 35 -7.08 -2.10 7.56
CA SER A 35 -8.54 -1.89 7.48
C SER A 35 -8.98 -0.76 8.42
N GLY A 36 -8.44 -0.74 9.64
CA GLY A 36 -8.75 0.32 10.60
C GLY A 36 -8.24 1.69 10.15
N ILE A 37 -7.04 1.74 9.59
CA ILE A 37 -6.45 2.99 9.10
C ILE A 37 -7.30 3.57 7.96
N LEU A 38 -7.70 2.73 7.01
CA LEU A 38 -8.47 3.19 5.85
C LEU A 38 -9.82 3.76 6.23
N ASP A 39 -10.40 3.29 7.34
CA ASP A 39 -11.69 3.78 7.83
C ASP A 39 -11.59 5.16 8.49
N LYS A 40 -10.38 5.68 8.70
CA LYS A 40 -10.18 6.98 9.36
C LYS A 40 -10.33 8.18 8.43
N GLY A 41 -10.53 7.96 7.14
CA GLY A 41 -10.71 9.03 6.17
C GLY A 41 -11.50 8.56 4.96
N ASN A 42 -11.79 9.47 4.04
CA ASN A 42 -12.68 9.20 2.92
C ASN A 42 -12.05 9.39 1.54
N GLY A 43 -10.89 9.98 1.46
CA GLY A 43 -10.25 10.31 0.19
C GLY A 43 -9.40 9.17 -0.36
N PRO A 44 -8.61 9.46 -1.39
CA PRO A 44 -7.68 8.48 -1.95
C PRO A 44 -6.63 8.08 -0.93
N VAL A 45 -6.06 6.90 -1.14
CA VAL A 45 -5.03 6.34 -0.27
C VAL A 45 -3.76 6.15 -1.09
N TYR A 46 -2.63 6.52 -0.50
CA TYR A 46 -1.31 6.34 -1.11
C TYR A 46 -0.51 5.36 -0.25
N PHE A 47 0.00 4.31 -0.87
CA PHE A 47 0.92 3.37 -0.23
C PHE A 47 2.34 3.72 -0.67
N ASP A 48 3.16 4.11 0.28
CA ASP A 48 4.53 4.53 0.04
C ASP A 48 5.48 3.42 0.48
N PHE A 49 6.30 2.94 -0.46
CA PHE A 49 7.21 1.82 -0.24
C PHE A 49 8.68 2.25 -0.16
N SER A 50 8.94 3.55 0.08
CA SER A 50 10.32 4.06 0.12
C SER A 50 11.17 3.42 1.22
N LYS A 51 10.53 2.91 2.28
CA LYS A 51 11.20 2.26 3.40
C LYS A 51 11.02 0.74 3.39
N THR A 52 10.46 0.20 2.32
CA THR A 52 10.20 -1.24 2.20
C THR A 52 11.43 -1.91 1.59
N SER A 53 11.99 -2.91 2.29
CA SER A 53 13.18 -3.62 1.85
C SER A 53 12.87 -4.85 1.02
N PHE A 54 11.67 -5.43 1.17
CA PHE A 54 11.30 -6.68 0.51
C PHE A 54 9.78 -6.82 0.44
N ILE A 55 9.29 -7.31 -0.70
CA ILE A 55 7.86 -7.61 -0.88
C ILE A 55 7.77 -8.98 -1.56
N ASP A 56 6.97 -9.90 -0.99
CA ASP A 56 6.67 -11.17 -1.64
C ASP A 56 5.22 -11.18 -2.15
N SER A 57 4.76 -12.33 -2.65
CA SER A 57 3.41 -12.47 -3.18
C SER A 57 2.33 -12.21 -2.14
N SER A 58 2.62 -12.48 -0.86
CA SER A 58 1.69 -12.18 0.22
C SER A 58 1.51 -10.67 0.38
N GLY A 59 2.59 -9.92 0.22
CA GLY A 59 2.53 -8.46 0.25
C GLY A 59 1.70 -7.90 -0.90
N ILE A 60 1.88 -8.47 -2.09
CA ILE A 60 1.07 -8.09 -3.25
C ILE A 60 -0.41 -8.39 -2.99
N GLY A 61 -0.71 -9.54 -2.41
CA GLY A 61 -2.07 -9.91 -2.04
C GLY A 61 -2.68 -8.95 -1.02
N LEU A 62 -1.88 -8.47 -0.07
CA LEU A 62 -2.32 -7.48 0.91
C LEU A 62 -2.75 -6.19 0.20
N VAL A 63 -1.94 -5.72 -0.74
CA VAL A 63 -2.23 -4.50 -1.50
C VAL A 63 -3.50 -4.70 -2.32
N LEU A 64 -3.63 -5.83 -3.01
CA LEU A 64 -4.82 -6.13 -3.80
C LEU A 64 -6.08 -6.17 -2.93
N GLY A 65 -6.00 -6.77 -1.74
CA GLY A 65 -7.13 -6.81 -0.82
C GLY A 65 -7.56 -5.42 -0.37
N ARG A 66 -6.60 -4.53 -0.15
CA ARG A 66 -6.91 -3.14 0.22
C ARG A 66 -7.49 -2.37 -0.95
N TYR A 67 -6.99 -2.62 -2.16
CA TYR A 67 -7.59 -2.06 -3.36
C TYR A 67 -9.06 -2.44 -3.46
N ASN A 68 -9.38 -3.71 -3.28
CA ASN A 68 -10.76 -4.20 -3.34
C ASN A 68 -11.63 -3.55 -2.26
N GLN A 69 -11.09 -3.39 -1.05
CA GLN A 69 -11.80 -2.73 0.04
C GLN A 69 -12.15 -1.28 -0.33
N LEU A 70 -11.19 -0.55 -0.89
CA LEU A 70 -11.38 0.85 -1.27
C LEU A 70 -12.36 1.00 -2.44
N GLN A 71 -12.38 0.04 -3.37
CA GLN A 71 -13.29 0.07 -4.50
C GLN A 71 -14.76 0.07 -4.06
N LEU A 72 -15.09 -0.59 -2.95
CA LEU A 72 -16.45 -0.61 -2.41
C LEU A 72 -16.92 0.79 -2.05
N ASP A 73 -16.01 1.68 -1.71
CA ASP A 73 -16.29 3.07 -1.34
C ASP A 73 -15.93 4.05 -2.46
N HIS A 74 -15.65 3.55 -3.66
CA HIS A 74 -15.24 4.37 -4.81
C HIS A 74 -14.01 5.22 -4.52
N ARG A 75 -13.07 4.67 -3.73
CA ARG A 75 -11.83 5.35 -3.36
C ARG A 75 -10.66 4.77 -4.15
N LYS A 76 -9.75 5.64 -4.57
CA LYS A 76 -8.58 5.22 -5.35
C LYS A 76 -7.40 4.86 -4.47
N LEU A 77 -6.62 3.90 -4.94
CA LEU A 77 -5.36 3.52 -4.32
C LEU A 77 -4.22 3.83 -5.28
N TYR A 78 -3.22 4.53 -4.77
CA TYR A 78 -2.00 4.85 -5.50
C TYR A 78 -0.82 4.19 -4.82
N LEU A 79 0.14 3.72 -5.63
CA LEU A 79 1.38 3.13 -5.15
C LEU A 79 2.53 4.07 -5.49
N ALA A 80 3.49 4.21 -4.59
CA ALA A 80 4.62 5.13 -4.78
C ALA A 80 5.91 4.53 -4.26
N ASN A 81 7.02 4.91 -4.87
CA ASN A 81 8.38 4.63 -4.39
C ASN A 81 8.70 3.13 -4.28
N LEU A 82 8.22 2.34 -5.23
CA LEU A 82 8.63 0.94 -5.33
C LEU A 82 10.08 0.86 -5.82
N SER A 83 10.86 -0.10 -5.30
CA SER A 83 12.16 -0.41 -5.85
C SER A 83 11.98 -0.94 -7.28
N LYS A 84 13.05 -0.96 -8.07
CA LYS A 84 12.98 -1.51 -9.43
C LYS A 84 12.49 -2.95 -9.44
N THR A 85 12.97 -3.76 -8.51
CA THR A 85 12.55 -5.16 -8.41
C THR A 85 11.08 -5.28 -8.05
N ALA A 86 10.63 -4.54 -7.04
CA ALA A 86 9.24 -4.57 -6.61
C ALA A 86 8.32 -4.04 -7.71
N TYR A 87 8.72 -2.97 -8.38
CA TYR A 87 7.95 -2.42 -9.50
C TYR A 87 7.70 -3.50 -10.57
N LYS A 88 8.76 -4.22 -10.95
CA LYS A 88 8.66 -5.27 -11.95
C LYS A 88 7.71 -6.38 -11.52
N VAL A 89 7.77 -6.78 -10.26
CA VAL A 89 6.89 -7.82 -9.73
C VAL A 89 5.43 -7.36 -9.76
N PHE A 90 5.16 -6.14 -9.36
CA PHE A 90 3.81 -5.56 -9.41
C PHE A 90 3.30 -5.46 -10.85
N GLU A 91 4.17 -5.05 -11.76
CA GLU A 91 3.85 -4.95 -13.18
C GLU A 91 3.47 -6.32 -13.75
N LEU A 92 4.28 -7.33 -13.49
CA LEU A 92 4.03 -8.70 -13.96
C LEU A 92 2.77 -9.30 -13.36
N ALA A 93 2.41 -8.88 -12.14
CA ALA A 93 1.19 -9.33 -11.49
C ALA A 93 -0.06 -8.60 -11.99
N GLY A 94 0.08 -7.65 -12.92
CA GLY A 94 -1.04 -6.91 -13.48
C GLY A 94 -1.61 -5.84 -12.56
N MET A 95 -0.90 -5.49 -11.50
CA MET A 95 -1.42 -4.55 -10.50
C MET A 95 -1.60 -3.14 -11.05
N PHE A 96 -0.77 -2.73 -12.01
CA PHE A 96 -0.88 -1.38 -12.58
C PHE A 96 -2.03 -1.25 -13.60
N GLU A 97 -2.71 -2.34 -13.91
CA GLU A 97 -3.95 -2.29 -14.67
C GLU A 97 -5.15 -1.94 -13.77
N LEU A 98 -4.97 -2.09 -12.45
CA LEU A 98 -6.00 -1.85 -11.45
C LEU A 98 -5.80 -0.53 -10.71
N MET A 99 -4.57 -0.21 -10.37
CA MET A 99 -4.24 0.97 -9.57
C MET A 99 -3.08 1.74 -10.18
N GLU A 100 -2.99 3.02 -9.87
CA GLU A 100 -1.97 3.89 -10.46
C GLU A 100 -0.69 3.91 -9.63
N TYR A 101 0.43 4.00 -10.35
CA TYR A 101 1.73 4.24 -9.75
C TYR A 101 2.09 5.72 -9.89
N VAL A 102 2.59 6.32 -8.83
CA VAL A 102 3.07 7.70 -8.85
C VAL A 102 4.54 7.74 -8.42
N GLU A 103 5.28 8.72 -8.92
CA GLU A 103 6.73 8.83 -8.63
C GLU A 103 6.98 9.12 -7.16
N GLU A 104 6.13 9.95 -6.55
CA GLU A 104 6.27 10.31 -5.15
C GLU A 104 4.94 10.77 -4.60
N VAL A 105 4.81 10.74 -3.27
CA VAL A 105 3.62 11.25 -2.59
C VAL A 105 3.84 12.72 -2.28
N LYS A 106 2.96 13.58 -2.79
CA LYS A 106 3.00 15.01 -2.52
C LYS A 106 2.00 15.38 -1.44
N GLY A 107 2.41 16.20 -0.56
CA GLY A 107 1.52 16.66 0.47
C GLY A 107 2.14 16.83 1.78
#